data_5eb5b9c1acbaf6a4caddbe8562527220
#
_entry.id   5eb5b9c1acbaf6a4caddbe8562527220
#
_cell.length_a   1.000
_cell.length_b   1.000
_cell.length_c   1.000
_cell.angle_alpha   90.00
_cell.angle_beta   90.00
_cell.angle_gamma   90.00
#
_symmetry.space_group_name_H-M   'P 1'
#
loop_
_entity.id
_entity.type
_entity.pdbx_description
1 polymer ?
#
loop_
_entity_poly.entity_id
_entity_poly.type
_entity_poly.pdbx_seq_one_letter_code
_entity_poly.pdbx_strand_id
1 'polypeptide(L)'
;LSSFLRAFRSEFHAPLAAILLLLLLGTLITALEPPAGRDFDGLAEHLAQASFYARHHEVVPLWHDHHSQFPSNMQMLYSLGLLYGSVTATKLLHWFHGLIALFAVFLIGRRFLGSRTCTAGMLVLATCPMFVWLASVAYVDLAMLAYVLLAVLAFLHWRESGRTQDLLLAALLAGCSMTVKMQGLAVFGVVMVASLLVEPAGGSGGVSLRTRLARTAFATMVGLC
;
A
#
# COMPACT_ATOMS: atom_id res chain seq x y z
N LEU A 1 -25.99 0.27 10.54
CA LEU A 1 -24.85 -0.14 11.37
C LEU A 1 -24.98 -1.61 11.81
N SER A 2 -26.15 -2.04 12.34
CA SER A 2 -26.38 -3.41 12.83
C SER A 2 -26.30 -4.50 11.73
N SER A 3 -26.73 -4.20 10.50
CA SER A 3 -26.62 -5.12 9.37
C SER A 3 -25.17 -5.24 8.88
N PHE A 4 -24.44 -4.11 8.83
CA PHE A 4 -23.02 -4.09 8.52
C PHE A 4 -22.20 -4.89 9.54
N LEU A 5 -22.43 -4.67 10.84
CA LEU A 5 -21.75 -5.40 11.91
C LEU A 5 -22.05 -6.91 11.90
N ARG A 6 -23.29 -7.31 11.55
CA ARG A 6 -23.65 -8.72 11.39
C ARG A 6 -22.95 -9.34 10.18
N ALA A 7 -22.94 -8.68 9.03
CA ALA A 7 -22.23 -9.13 7.86
C ALA A 7 -20.72 -9.25 8.13
N PHE A 8 -20.12 -8.25 8.78
CA PHE A 8 -18.72 -8.28 9.18
C PHE A 8 -18.42 -9.48 10.12
N ARG A 9 -19.27 -9.71 11.12
CA ARG A 9 -19.12 -10.83 12.08
C ARG A 9 -19.26 -12.21 11.43
N SER A 10 -20.10 -12.35 10.38
CA SER A 10 -20.25 -13.61 9.65
C SER A 10 -19.08 -13.87 8.68
N GLU A 11 -18.40 -12.82 8.25
CA GLU A 11 -17.28 -12.93 7.32
C GLU A 11 -15.96 -13.29 8.01
N PHE A 12 -15.75 -12.89 9.27
CA PHE A 12 -14.53 -13.18 10.01
C PHE A 12 -14.72 -14.35 11.00
N HIS A 13 -13.80 -15.29 10.97
CA HIS A 13 -13.77 -16.35 11.96
C HIS A 13 -13.32 -15.75 13.32
N ALA A 14 -14.23 -15.68 14.28
CA ALA A 14 -14.05 -14.92 15.52
C ALA A 14 -12.73 -15.21 16.29
N PRO A 15 -12.27 -16.46 16.48
CA PRO A 15 -10.99 -16.71 17.13
C PRO A 15 -9.78 -16.15 16.36
N LEU A 16 -9.76 -16.29 15.01
CA LEU A 16 -8.68 -15.75 14.19
C LEU A 16 -8.68 -14.23 14.19
N ALA A 17 -9.88 -13.62 14.14
CA ALA A 17 -10.03 -12.18 14.23
C ALA A 17 -9.58 -11.63 15.60
N ALA A 18 -9.85 -12.34 16.70
CA ALA A 18 -9.38 -11.96 18.02
C ALA A 18 -7.84 -11.98 18.12
N ILE A 19 -7.20 -13.02 17.59
CA ILE A 19 -5.73 -13.12 17.54
C ILE A 19 -5.16 -11.96 16.69
N LEU A 20 -5.74 -11.71 15.51
CA LEU A 20 -5.32 -10.61 14.65
C LEU A 20 -5.44 -9.26 15.38
N LEU A 21 -6.55 -9.01 16.07
CA LEU A 21 -6.75 -7.79 16.85
C LEU A 21 -5.69 -7.63 17.94
N LEU A 22 -5.36 -8.69 18.68
CA LEU A 22 -4.31 -8.64 19.70
C LEU A 22 -2.93 -8.31 19.10
N LEU A 23 -2.59 -8.89 17.96
CA LEU A 23 -1.35 -8.56 17.25
C LEU A 23 -1.32 -7.09 16.79
N LEU A 24 -2.44 -6.60 16.23
CA LEU A 24 -2.55 -5.21 15.79
C LEU A 24 -2.48 -4.23 16.97
N LEU A 25 -3.08 -4.56 18.11
CA LEU A 25 -2.95 -3.75 19.32
C LEU A 25 -1.50 -3.75 19.84
N GLY A 26 -0.82 -4.89 19.81
CA GLY A 26 0.61 -4.97 20.17
C GLY A 26 1.49 -4.09 19.28
N THR A 27 1.31 -4.17 17.95
CA THR A 27 2.07 -3.32 17.00
C THR A 27 1.67 -1.85 17.11
N LEU A 28 0.42 -1.54 17.43
CA LEU A 28 -0.03 -0.17 17.69
C LEU A 28 0.66 0.43 18.92
N ILE A 29 0.75 -0.33 20.02
CA ILE A 29 1.44 0.11 21.23
C ILE A 29 2.91 0.44 20.90
N THR A 30 3.62 -0.43 20.17
CA THR A 30 5.00 -0.17 19.76
C THR A 30 5.13 0.99 18.76
N ALA A 31 4.13 1.21 17.91
CA ALA A 31 4.08 2.40 17.05
C ALA A 31 3.91 3.71 17.82
N LEU A 32 3.27 3.67 19.01
CA LEU A 32 3.12 4.84 19.89
C LEU A 32 4.38 5.17 20.69
N GLU A 33 5.33 4.22 20.83
CA GLU A 33 6.60 4.47 21.51
C GLU A 33 7.48 5.44 20.71
N PRO A 34 8.38 6.19 21.36
CA PRO A 34 9.40 6.96 20.66
C PRO A 34 10.27 6.08 19.74
N PRO A 35 10.82 6.60 18.63
CA PRO A 35 11.76 5.86 17.82
C PRO A 35 13.00 5.48 18.63
N ALA A 36 13.50 4.27 18.41
CA ALA A 36 14.68 3.73 19.11
C ALA A 36 15.85 3.51 18.14
N GLY A 37 17.05 3.30 18.65
CA GLY A 37 18.26 3.11 17.83
C GLY A 37 18.20 1.93 16.84
N ARG A 38 17.28 0.98 17.03
CA ARG A 38 16.99 -0.10 16.07
C ARG A 38 16.21 0.38 14.82
N ASP A 39 15.70 1.62 14.85
CA ASP A 39 14.99 2.29 13.75
C ASP A 39 15.98 3.16 12.94
N PHE A 40 17.08 2.56 12.49
CA PHE A 40 18.16 3.30 11.87
C PHE A 40 17.74 4.03 10.60
N ASP A 41 17.15 3.33 9.61
CA ASP A 41 16.73 3.96 8.35
C ASP A 41 15.58 4.96 8.58
N GLY A 42 14.68 4.64 9.54
CA GLY A 42 13.62 5.56 9.94
C GLY A 42 14.20 6.90 10.44
N LEU A 43 15.19 6.85 11.32
CA LEU A 43 15.82 8.05 11.91
C LEU A 43 16.79 8.73 10.94
N ALA A 44 17.66 7.95 10.29
CA ALA A 44 18.75 8.49 9.47
C ALA A 44 18.30 8.98 8.10
N GLU A 45 17.25 8.38 7.53
CA GLU A 45 16.78 8.67 6.18
C GLU A 45 15.38 9.28 6.19
N HIS A 46 14.36 8.50 6.52
CA HIS A 46 12.97 8.88 6.27
C HIS A 46 12.51 10.07 7.13
N LEU A 47 12.79 10.04 8.43
CA LEU A 47 12.46 11.14 9.34
C LEU A 47 13.41 12.33 9.20
N ALA A 48 14.68 12.09 8.88
CA ALA A 48 15.65 13.16 8.62
C ALA A 48 15.23 14.01 7.42
N GLN A 49 14.91 13.37 6.28
CA GLN A 49 14.41 14.05 5.09
C GLN A 49 13.07 14.76 5.35
N ALA A 50 12.12 14.07 5.97
CA ALA A 50 10.82 14.66 6.32
C ALA A 50 10.96 15.85 7.25
N SER A 51 11.87 15.79 8.22
CA SER A 51 12.18 16.89 9.12
C SER A 51 12.81 18.09 8.39
N PHE A 52 13.67 17.84 7.41
CA PHE A 52 14.22 18.88 6.54
C PHE A 52 13.09 19.58 5.77
N TYR A 53 12.22 18.82 5.08
CA TYR A 53 11.09 19.37 4.34
C TYR A 53 10.13 20.20 5.22
N ALA A 54 9.83 19.69 6.42
CA ALA A 54 8.99 20.40 7.38
C ALA A 54 9.58 21.73 7.86
N ARG A 55 10.93 21.80 8.07
CA ARG A 55 11.61 23.01 8.57
C ARG A 55 11.83 24.06 7.50
N HIS A 56 12.11 23.63 6.28
CA HIS A 56 12.46 24.54 5.17
C HIS A 56 11.26 24.85 4.27
N HIS A 57 10.11 24.16 4.45
CA HIS A 57 8.89 24.29 3.64
C HIS A 57 9.14 24.05 2.15
N GLU A 58 10.12 23.21 1.82
CA GLU A 58 10.42 22.83 0.45
C GLU A 58 10.88 21.37 0.37
N VAL A 59 10.62 20.72 -0.77
CA VAL A 59 11.04 19.37 -1.09
C VAL A 59 12.18 19.45 -2.10
N VAL A 60 13.40 19.28 -1.62
CA VAL A 60 14.62 19.34 -2.43
C VAL A 60 15.53 18.18 -2.13
N PRO A 61 16.32 17.73 -3.12
CA PRO A 61 17.37 16.75 -2.87
C PRO A 61 18.43 17.29 -1.93
N LEU A 62 18.84 16.51 -0.95
CA LEU A 62 19.91 16.85 -0.02
C LEU A 62 21.23 16.37 -0.61
N TRP A 63 22.14 17.30 -0.95
CA TRP A 63 23.39 16.96 -1.62
C TRP A 63 24.31 16.04 -0.81
N HIS A 64 24.17 15.99 0.50
CA HIS A 64 24.94 15.16 1.44
C HIS A 64 24.25 13.80 1.74
N ASP A 65 23.03 13.61 1.25
CA ASP A 65 22.24 12.39 1.45
C ASP A 65 21.75 11.84 0.10
N HIS A 66 22.39 10.77 -0.37
CA HIS A 66 22.03 10.15 -1.64
C HIS A 66 20.63 9.54 -1.63
N HIS A 67 20.09 9.16 -0.48
CA HIS A 67 18.72 8.63 -0.36
C HIS A 67 17.67 9.68 -0.68
N SER A 68 18.00 10.97 -0.53
CA SER A 68 17.11 12.07 -0.90
C SER A 68 16.88 12.19 -2.42
N GLN A 69 17.66 11.48 -3.23
CA GLN A 69 17.45 11.37 -4.68
C GLN A 69 16.41 10.31 -5.06
N PHE A 70 15.97 9.49 -4.12
CA PHE A 70 14.97 8.47 -4.32
C PHE A 70 13.55 9.04 -4.18
N PRO A 71 12.53 8.31 -4.66
CA PRO A 71 11.14 8.73 -4.51
C PRO A 71 10.78 9.00 -3.05
N SER A 72 10.18 10.14 -2.76
CA SER A 72 10.01 10.67 -1.40
C SER A 72 8.55 10.90 -0.99
N ASN A 73 7.59 10.21 -1.61
CA ASN A 73 6.16 10.38 -1.32
C ASN A 73 5.85 10.20 0.18
N MET A 74 6.40 9.15 0.80
CA MET A 74 6.16 8.92 2.23
C MET A 74 6.84 9.95 3.11
N GLN A 75 8.03 10.44 2.74
CA GLN A 75 8.72 11.51 3.46
C GLN A 75 7.93 12.82 3.39
N MET A 76 7.32 13.14 2.24
CA MET A 76 6.41 14.28 2.13
C MET A 76 5.17 14.11 3.03
N LEU A 77 4.61 12.91 3.11
CA LEU A 77 3.50 12.62 4.00
C LEU A 77 3.92 12.70 5.48
N TYR A 78 5.14 12.24 5.81
CA TYR A 78 5.69 12.34 7.16
C TYR A 78 5.99 13.78 7.57
N SER A 79 6.36 14.65 6.64
CA SER A 79 6.58 16.06 6.93
C SER A 79 5.32 16.73 7.48
N LEU A 80 4.11 16.31 7.05
CA LEU A 80 2.85 16.78 7.62
C LEU A 80 2.74 16.42 9.13
N GLY A 81 3.07 15.18 9.50
CA GLY A 81 3.09 14.75 10.90
C GLY A 81 4.09 15.56 11.73
N LEU A 82 5.26 15.83 11.17
CA LEU A 82 6.33 16.60 11.85
C LEU A 82 6.02 18.08 11.94
N LEU A 83 5.28 18.67 11.01
CA LEU A 83 4.76 20.05 11.13
C LEU A 83 3.88 20.23 12.38
N TYR A 84 3.18 19.18 12.80
CA TYR A 84 2.43 19.15 14.07
C TYR A 84 3.29 18.70 15.27
N GLY A 85 4.61 18.60 15.11
CA GLY A 85 5.53 18.22 16.17
C GLY A 85 5.47 16.77 16.62
N SER A 86 4.91 15.86 15.81
CA SER A 86 4.66 14.48 16.22
C SER A 86 5.36 13.45 15.33
N VAL A 87 6.46 12.89 15.85
CA VAL A 87 7.11 11.71 15.26
C VAL A 87 6.20 10.48 15.36
N THR A 88 5.40 10.37 16.42
CA THR A 88 4.43 9.29 16.58
C THR A 88 3.40 9.30 15.45
N ALA A 89 2.98 10.48 14.97
CA ALA A 89 2.06 10.58 13.83
C ALA A 89 2.65 9.95 12.56
N THR A 90 3.94 10.06 12.32
CA THR A 90 4.61 9.43 11.16
C THR A 90 4.60 7.91 11.26
N LYS A 91 4.87 7.35 12.45
CA LYS A 91 4.81 5.91 12.70
C LYS A 91 3.39 5.37 12.56
N LEU A 92 2.38 6.11 13.05
CA LEU A 92 0.98 5.75 12.89
C LEU A 92 0.53 5.78 11.42
N LEU A 93 1.03 6.71 10.62
CA LEU A 93 0.79 6.72 9.18
C LEU A 93 1.33 5.45 8.52
N HIS A 94 2.55 5.02 8.86
CA HIS A 94 3.11 3.78 8.34
C HIS A 94 2.34 2.54 8.82
N TRP A 95 1.99 2.48 10.10
CA TRP A 95 1.16 1.42 10.69
C TRP A 95 -0.20 1.32 9.98
N PHE A 96 -0.83 2.46 9.68
CA PHE A 96 -2.11 2.50 8.97
C PHE A 96 -2.00 1.90 7.56
N HIS A 97 -0.89 2.11 6.85
CA HIS A 97 -0.66 1.43 5.57
C HIS A 97 -0.54 -0.10 5.75
N GLY A 98 0.01 -0.56 6.87
CA GLY A 98 -0.02 -1.99 7.23
C GLY A 98 -1.44 -2.54 7.37
N LEU A 99 -2.37 -1.79 7.99
CA LEU A 99 -3.78 -2.18 8.05
C LEU A 99 -4.42 -2.26 6.67
N ILE A 100 -4.15 -1.28 5.81
CA ILE A 100 -4.62 -1.28 4.41
C ILE A 100 -4.11 -2.51 3.68
N ALA A 101 -2.82 -2.85 3.83
CA ALA A 101 -2.22 -4.03 3.21
C ALA A 101 -2.90 -5.33 3.67
N LEU A 102 -3.12 -5.50 4.97
CA LEU A 102 -3.83 -6.67 5.52
C LEU A 102 -5.25 -6.78 4.97
N PHE A 103 -5.97 -5.66 4.93
CA PHE A 103 -7.33 -5.65 4.39
C PHE A 103 -7.36 -5.93 2.89
N ALA A 104 -6.39 -5.44 2.13
CA ALA A 104 -6.25 -5.75 0.70
C ALA A 104 -5.98 -7.24 0.47
N VAL A 105 -5.13 -7.89 1.29
CA VAL A 105 -4.93 -9.35 1.27
C VAL A 105 -6.25 -10.10 1.47
N PHE A 106 -7.05 -9.67 2.45
CA PHE A 106 -8.37 -10.24 2.68
C PHE A 106 -9.28 -10.11 1.46
N LEU A 107 -9.40 -8.91 0.91
CA LEU A 107 -10.28 -8.64 -0.25
C LEU A 107 -9.84 -9.38 -1.51
N ILE A 108 -8.54 -9.49 -1.77
CA ILE A 108 -7.99 -10.28 -2.87
C ILE A 108 -8.32 -11.77 -2.65
N GLY A 109 -8.05 -12.27 -1.45
CA GLY A 109 -8.31 -13.66 -1.10
C GLY A 109 -9.78 -14.04 -1.21
N ARG A 110 -10.70 -13.13 -0.83
CA ARG A 110 -12.15 -13.35 -0.89
C ARG A 110 -12.70 -13.61 -2.30
N ARG A 111 -11.94 -13.29 -3.34
CA ARG A 111 -12.31 -13.61 -4.72
C ARG A 111 -12.15 -15.08 -5.05
N PHE A 112 -11.32 -15.81 -4.31
CA PHE A 112 -10.94 -17.19 -4.62
C PHE A 112 -11.21 -18.16 -3.47
N LEU A 113 -11.30 -17.65 -2.24
CA LEU A 113 -11.28 -18.44 -1.01
C LEU A 113 -12.39 -18.02 -0.05
N GLY A 114 -12.70 -18.90 0.91
CA GLY A 114 -13.62 -18.60 2.00
C GLY A 114 -13.02 -17.60 3.00
N SER A 115 -13.88 -16.87 3.72
CA SER A 115 -13.47 -15.83 4.67
C SER A 115 -12.53 -16.34 5.77
N ARG A 116 -12.73 -17.57 6.25
CA ARG A 116 -11.84 -18.20 7.24
C ARG A 116 -10.40 -18.29 6.73
N THR A 117 -10.21 -18.78 5.52
CA THR A 117 -8.89 -18.91 4.88
C THR A 117 -8.26 -17.54 4.64
N CYS A 118 -9.06 -16.55 4.24
CA CYS A 118 -8.59 -15.18 4.05
C CYS A 118 -8.14 -14.54 5.37
N THR A 119 -8.89 -14.74 6.47
CA THR A 119 -8.49 -14.28 7.80
C THR A 119 -7.21 -14.98 8.27
N ALA A 120 -7.05 -16.27 7.99
CA ALA A 120 -5.79 -16.97 8.25
C ALA A 120 -4.62 -16.40 7.43
N GLY A 121 -4.84 -16.04 6.16
CA GLY A 121 -3.85 -15.35 5.32
C GLY A 121 -3.42 -13.99 5.89
N MET A 122 -4.37 -13.19 6.40
CA MET A 122 -4.05 -11.96 7.13
C MET A 122 -3.18 -12.24 8.36
N LEU A 123 -3.49 -13.29 9.13
CA LEU A 123 -2.70 -13.68 10.30
C LEU A 123 -1.29 -14.10 9.91
N VAL A 124 -1.12 -14.89 8.85
CA VAL A 124 0.22 -15.28 8.36
C VAL A 124 1.06 -14.04 8.04
N LEU A 125 0.48 -13.05 7.35
CA LEU A 125 1.18 -11.79 7.09
C LEU A 125 1.43 -11.00 8.39
N ALA A 126 0.43 -10.86 9.25
CA ALA A 126 0.53 -10.09 10.49
C ALA A 126 1.51 -10.70 11.52
N THR A 127 1.74 -12.01 11.48
CA THR A 127 2.73 -12.70 12.32
C THR A 127 4.13 -12.77 11.71
N CYS A 128 4.30 -12.33 10.46
CA CYS A 128 5.62 -12.24 9.85
C CYS A 128 6.50 -11.27 10.67
N PRO A 129 7.67 -11.70 11.17
CA PRO A 129 8.52 -10.84 12.01
C PRO A 129 8.87 -9.51 11.36
N MET A 130 9.09 -9.50 10.04
CA MET A 130 9.35 -8.28 9.28
C MET A 130 8.13 -7.35 9.29
N PHE A 131 6.91 -7.86 9.12
CA PHE A 131 5.69 -7.05 9.18
C PHE A 131 5.50 -6.43 10.56
N VAL A 132 5.67 -7.23 11.63
CA VAL A 132 5.56 -6.76 13.02
C VAL A 132 6.56 -5.64 13.30
N TRP A 133 7.81 -5.82 12.86
CA TRP A 133 8.84 -4.81 13.02
C TRP A 133 8.54 -3.54 12.22
N LEU A 134 8.22 -3.66 10.94
CA LEU A 134 7.86 -2.53 10.08
C LEU A 134 6.65 -1.77 10.60
N ALA A 135 5.66 -2.46 11.19
CA ALA A 135 4.49 -1.82 11.79
C ALA A 135 4.82 -0.96 13.03
N SER A 136 6.04 -1.06 13.58
CA SER A 136 6.47 -0.30 14.76
C SER A 136 7.41 0.86 14.46
N VAL A 137 7.85 1.04 13.21
CA VAL A 137 8.86 2.02 12.80
C VAL A 137 8.36 2.95 11.69
N ALA A 138 9.04 4.09 11.48
CA ALA A 138 8.70 5.06 10.42
C ALA A 138 9.47 4.76 9.12
N TYR A 139 9.22 3.57 8.55
CA TYR A 139 9.75 3.16 7.24
C TYR A 139 8.76 3.47 6.11
N VAL A 140 8.98 2.94 4.92
CA VAL A 140 8.11 3.16 3.74
C VAL A 140 7.55 1.86 3.16
N ASP A 141 8.02 0.71 3.65
CA ASP A 141 7.76 -0.60 3.06
C ASP A 141 6.30 -1.04 3.16
N LEU A 142 5.61 -0.75 4.27
CA LEU A 142 4.18 -1.06 4.41
C LEU A 142 3.32 -0.18 3.49
N ALA A 143 3.75 1.05 3.21
CA ALA A 143 3.07 1.90 2.24
C ALA A 143 3.23 1.34 0.82
N MET A 144 4.44 0.95 0.45
CA MET A 144 4.68 0.26 -0.83
C MET A 144 3.83 -1.01 -0.93
N LEU A 145 3.82 -1.86 0.10
CA LEU A 145 3.02 -3.08 0.14
C LEU A 145 1.52 -2.78 -0.04
N ALA A 146 1.00 -1.75 0.63
CA ALA A 146 -0.39 -1.33 0.52
C ALA A 146 -0.74 -0.91 -0.92
N TYR A 147 0.06 -0.04 -1.54
CA TYR A 147 -0.17 0.40 -2.92
C TYR A 147 -0.10 -0.75 -3.91
N VAL A 148 0.88 -1.66 -3.76
CA VAL A 148 1.00 -2.86 -4.61
C VAL A 148 -0.25 -3.74 -4.51
N LEU A 149 -0.69 -4.06 -3.31
CA LEU A 149 -1.86 -4.91 -3.09
C LEU A 149 -3.15 -4.24 -3.58
N LEU A 150 -3.30 -2.93 -3.37
CA LEU A 150 -4.44 -2.18 -3.89
C LEU A 150 -4.43 -2.12 -5.42
N ALA A 151 -3.26 -1.97 -6.05
CA ALA A 151 -3.13 -2.03 -7.51
C ALA A 151 -3.54 -3.40 -8.06
N VAL A 152 -3.11 -4.48 -7.41
CA VAL A 152 -3.54 -5.85 -7.76
C VAL A 152 -5.04 -6.01 -7.58
N LEU A 153 -5.61 -5.54 -6.48
CA LEU A 153 -7.05 -5.60 -6.23
C LEU A 153 -7.85 -4.86 -7.30
N ALA A 154 -7.44 -3.64 -7.65
CA ALA A 154 -8.07 -2.85 -8.71
C ALA A 154 -7.93 -3.51 -10.08
N PHE A 155 -6.76 -4.10 -10.39
CA PHE A 155 -6.55 -4.85 -11.62
C PHE A 155 -7.45 -6.09 -11.72
N LEU A 156 -7.60 -6.85 -10.64
CA LEU A 156 -8.52 -7.99 -10.59
C LEU A 156 -9.97 -7.53 -10.76
N HIS A 157 -10.34 -6.39 -10.18
CA HIS A 157 -11.66 -5.81 -10.36
C HIS A 157 -11.91 -5.37 -11.81
N TRP A 158 -10.92 -4.72 -12.44
CA TRP A 158 -10.97 -4.42 -13.86
C TRP A 158 -11.16 -5.68 -14.72
N ARG A 159 -10.42 -6.72 -14.42
CA ARG A 159 -10.52 -7.99 -15.15
C ARG A 159 -11.94 -8.58 -15.13
N GLU A 160 -12.66 -8.40 -14.02
CA GLU A 160 -14.05 -8.85 -13.87
C GLU A 160 -15.07 -7.89 -14.51
N SER A 161 -14.91 -6.60 -14.29
CA SER A 161 -15.89 -5.56 -14.68
C SER A 161 -15.73 -5.06 -16.11
N GLY A 162 -14.52 -5.12 -16.66
CA GLY A 162 -14.15 -4.51 -17.94
C GLY A 162 -14.10 -2.99 -17.96
N ARG A 163 -14.41 -2.32 -16.84
CA ARG A 163 -14.49 -0.85 -16.77
C ARG A 163 -13.11 -0.21 -16.80
N THR A 164 -12.90 0.72 -17.73
CA THR A 164 -11.63 1.45 -17.86
C THR A 164 -11.23 2.16 -16.57
N GLN A 165 -12.18 2.67 -15.79
CA GLN A 165 -11.92 3.33 -14.52
C GLN A 165 -11.17 2.43 -13.52
N ASP A 166 -11.47 1.14 -13.48
CA ASP A 166 -10.81 0.18 -12.59
C ASP A 166 -9.36 -0.05 -13.02
N LEU A 167 -9.09 -0.04 -14.34
CA LEU A 167 -7.72 -0.12 -14.86
C LEU A 167 -6.93 1.16 -14.58
N LEU A 168 -7.56 2.34 -14.72
CA LEU A 168 -6.93 3.61 -14.37
C LEU A 168 -6.56 3.67 -12.90
N LEU A 169 -7.46 3.18 -12.03
CA LEU A 169 -7.18 3.07 -10.60
C LEU A 169 -6.01 2.12 -10.32
N ALA A 170 -5.94 0.96 -11.01
CA ALA A 170 -4.82 0.04 -10.88
C ALA A 170 -3.49 0.70 -11.31
N ALA A 171 -3.50 1.43 -12.43
CA ALA A 171 -2.34 2.15 -12.92
C ALA A 171 -1.90 3.26 -11.96
N LEU A 172 -2.84 4.05 -11.45
CA LEU A 172 -2.57 5.11 -10.47
C LEU A 172 -1.94 4.55 -9.19
N LEU A 173 -2.51 3.47 -8.63
CA LEU A 173 -1.98 2.85 -7.42
C LEU A 173 -0.61 2.20 -7.65
N ALA A 174 -0.39 1.59 -8.82
CA ALA A 174 0.91 1.08 -9.20
C ALA A 174 1.93 2.24 -9.38
N GLY A 175 1.50 3.37 -9.97
CA GLY A 175 2.30 4.61 -10.04
C GLY A 175 2.65 5.15 -8.66
N CYS A 176 1.68 5.19 -7.72
CA CYS A 176 1.94 5.58 -6.33
C CYS A 176 3.01 4.68 -5.68
N SER A 177 3.05 3.37 -5.97
CA SER A 177 4.10 2.50 -5.44
C SER A 177 5.50 2.90 -5.90
N MET A 178 5.64 3.43 -7.14
CA MET A 178 6.92 3.96 -7.67
C MET A 178 7.37 5.20 -6.91
N THR A 179 6.44 6.06 -6.52
CA THR A 179 6.77 7.29 -5.78
C THR A 179 7.12 7.04 -4.31
N VAL A 180 6.87 5.83 -3.82
CA VAL A 180 7.30 5.38 -2.48
C VAL A 180 8.69 4.77 -2.53
N LYS A 181 8.94 3.88 -3.51
CA LYS A 181 10.21 3.14 -3.63
C LYS A 181 10.44 2.74 -5.09
N MET A 182 11.70 2.78 -5.57
CA MET A 182 12.03 2.46 -6.96
C MET A 182 11.57 1.06 -7.42
N GLN A 183 11.49 0.10 -6.51
CA GLN A 183 10.96 -1.25 -6.79
C GLN A 183 9.50 -1.22 -7.30
N GLY A 184 8.75 -0.16 -6.99
CA GLY A 184 7.40 0.06 -7.54
C GLY A 184 7.37 0.14 -9.06
N LEU A 185 8.48 0.52 -9.71
CA LEU A 185 8.60 0.52 -11.18
C LEU A 185 8.35 -0.87 -11.77
N ALA A 186 8.86 -1.92 -11.13
CA ALA A 186 8.63 -3.30 -11.58
C ALA A 186 7.13 -3.66 -11.48
N VAL A 187 6.48 -3.26 -10.39
CA VAL A 187 5.04 -3.48 -10.18
C VAL A 187 4.22 -2.76 -11.24
N PHE A 188 4.55 -1.48 -11.49
CA PHE A 188 3.91 -0.70 -12.53
C PHE A 188 4.06 -1.35 -13.91
N GLY A 189 5.28 -1.76 -14.28
CA GLY A 189 5.55 -2.47 -15.52
C GLY A 189 4.74 -3.76 -15.66
N VAL A 190 4.66 -4.56 -14.58
CA VAL A 190 3.86 -5.80 -14.58
C VAL A 190 2.37 -5.51 -14.79
N VAL A 191 1.80 -4.51 -14.11
CA VAL A 191 0.38 -4.13 -14.27
C VAL A 191 0.11 -3.67 -15.71
N MET A 192 1.01 -2.87 -16.30
CA MET A 192 0.85 -2.37 -17.67
C MET A 192 0.97 -3.51 -18.69
N VAL A 193 1.97 -4.38 -18.58
CA VAL A 193 2.12 -5.55 -19.46
C VAL A 193 0.92 -6.49 -19.31
N ALA A 194 0.49 -6.78 -18.09
CA ALA A 194 -0.68 -7.60 -17.84
C ALA A 194 -1.95 -7.01 -18.48
N SER A 195 -2.12 -5.69 -18.48
CA SER A 195 -3.27 -5.02 -19.11
C SER A 195 -3.30 -5.15 -20.65
N LEU A 196 -2.15 -5.39 -21.27
CA LEU A 196 -2.05 -5.71 -22.71
C LEU A 196 -2.39 -7.18 -23.01
N LEU A 197 -1.92 -8.08 -22.14
CA LEU A 197 -2.00 -9.52 -22.37
C LEU A 197 -3.33 -10.13 -21.92
N VAL A 198 -3.95 -9.55 -20.88
CA VAL A 198 -5.18 -10.08 -20.27
C VAL A 198 -6.41 -9.35 -20.82
N GLU A 199 -7.46 -10.09 -21.15
CA GLU A 199 -8.77 -9.55 -21.51
C GLU A 199 -9.70 -9.55 -20.28
N PRO A 200 -10.55 -8.51 -20.12
CA PRO A 200 -11.59 -8.55 -19.11
C PRO A 200 -12.66 -9.59 -19.45
N ALA A 201 -13.22 -10.23 -18.45
CA ALA A 201 -14.12 -11.39 -18.56
C ALA A 201 -15.48 -11.09 -19.24
N GLY A 202 -15.82 -9.86 -19.56
CA GLY A 202 -17.10 -9.47 -20.20
C GLY A 202 -16.99 -9.13 -21.70
N GLY A 203 -15.81 -9.26 -22.30
CA GLY A 203 -15.58 -8.92 -23.71
C GLY A 203 -16.09 -9.99 -24.66
N SER A 204 -17.33 -9.88 -25.12
CA SER A 204 -17.88 -10.73 -26.19
C SER A 204 -17.23 -10.34 -27.55
N GLY A 205 -16.17 -11.05 -27.91
CA GLY A 205 -15.42 -10.82 -29.15
C GLY A 205 -14.15 -10.02 -28.91
N GLY A 206 -13.01 -10.62 -29.20
CA GLY A 206 -11.67 -10.12 -28.88
C GLY A 206 -11.48 -8.63 -29.15
N VAL A 207 -11.13 -7.90 -28.12
CA VAL A 207 -10.81 -6.46 -28.22
C VAL A 207 -9.60 -6.31 -29.15
N SER A 208 -9.71 -5.45 -30.15
CA SER A 208 -8.63 -5.26 -31.12
C SER A 208 -7.32 -4.86 -30.43
N LEU A 209 -6.19 -5.27 -30.96
CA LEU A 209 -4.87 -4.89 -30.43
C LEU A 209 -4.73 -3.37 -30.32
N ARG A 210 -5.27 -2.61 -31.31
CA ARG A 210 -5.26 -1.16 -31.29
C ARG A 210 -5.98 -0.58 -30.08
N THR A 211 -7.13 -1.14 -29.71
CA THR A 211 -7.91 -0.69 -28.53
C THR A 211 -7.18 -1.03 -27.24
N ARG A 212 -6.54 -2.20 -27.15
CA ARG A 212 -5.72 -2.58 -25.99
C ARG A 212 -4.56 -1.64 -25.80
N LEU A 213 -3.81 -1.35 -26.88
CA LEU A 213 -2.70 -0.41 -26.86
C LEU A 213 -3.14 1.00 -26.42
N ALA A 214 -4.23 1.52 -27.00
CA ALA A 214 -4.75 2.84 -26.63
C ALA A 214 -5.15 2.91 -25.14
N ARG A 215 -5.85 1.91 -24.66
CA ARG A 215 -6.28 1.81 -23.25
C ARG A 215 -5.09 1.72 -22.29
N THR A 216 -4.11 0.86 -22.60
CA THR A 216 -2.90 0.72 -21.77
C THR A 216 -2.05 1.97 -21.82
N ALA A 217 -1.88 2.60 -22.99
CA ALA A 217 -1.17 3.87 -23.10
C ALA A 217 -1.81 4.97 -22.25
N PHE A 218 -3.14 5.08 -22.26
CA PHE A 218 -3.86 6.03 -21.41
C PHE A 218 -3.68 5.71 -19.93
N ALA A 219 -3.79 4.44 -19.52
CA ALA A 219 -3.53 4.01 -18.15
C ALA A 219 -2.08 4.29 -17.72
N THR A 220 -1.10 4.06 -18.62
CA THR A 220 0.31 4.40 -18.37
C THR A 220 0.50 5.88 -18.10
N MET A 221 -0.11 6.75 -18.89
CA MET A 221 -0.05 8.20 -18.67
C MET A 221 -0.61 8.59 -17.30
N VAL A 222 -1.76 8.04 -16.92
CA VAL A 222 -2.38 8.31 -15.61
C VAL A 222 -1.52 7.82 -14.44
N GLY A 223 -0.85 6.69 -14.58
CA GLY A 223 -0.01 6.14 -13.51
C GLY A 223 1.37 6.81 -13.39
N LEU A 224 1.78 7.60 -14.40
CA LEU A 224 3.04 8.38 -14.39
C LEU A 224 2.85 9.84 -13.93
N CYS A 225 1.60 10.32 -13.82
CA CYS A 225 1.27 11.64 -13.30
C CYS A 225 1.18 11.63 -11.78
#